data_50a193d7dcc4cb0714b363f401e23d1c
#
_entry.id   50a193d7dcc4cb0714b363f401e23d1c
#
_cell.length_a   1.000
_cell.length_b   1.000
_cell.length_c   1.000
_cell.angle_alpha   90.00
_cell.angle_beta   90.00
_cell.angle_gamma   90.00
#
_symmetry.space_group_name_H-M   'P 1'
#
loop_
_entity.id
_entity.type
_entity.pdbx_description
1 polymer ?
#
loop_
_entity_poly.entity_id
_entity_poly.type
_entity_poly.pdbx_seq_one_letter_code
_entity_poly.pdbx_strand_id
1 'polypeptide(L)'
;LSRACRNVEQTTGVKMVPEEIPTDDEGAFALMRSGNMDGLFQVEGSLYVSLFARLPPRRFSDIVASIALNRPGPLESGMVDDYVKVASGKTPVHYYDDRLRPVLEETYGTMVYQEQIMQVSMVMSGFSAGKADKLRKAMGKKKIDIMRLLQEDWNNGAVENGYSLDIAKK
;
A
#
# COMPACT_ATOMS: atom_id res chain seq x y z
N LEU A 1 -12.64 -15.47 13.31
CA LEU A 1 -11.33 -16.09 13.30
C LEU A 1 -11.22 -17.16 14.39
N SER A 2 -11.39 -16.84 15.69
CA SER A 2 -11.29 -17.80 16.83
C SER A 2 -12.21 -19.03 16.72
N ARG A 3 -13.41 -18.87 16.12
CA ARG A 3 -14.32 -20.00 15.89
C ARG A 3 -13.77 -20.91 14.77
N ALA A 4 -13.19 -20.36 13.72
CA ALA A 4 -12.57 -21.13 12.64
C ALA A 4 -11.39 -21.94 13.17
N CYS A 5 -10.50 -21.34 13.96
CA CYS A 5 -9.37 -22.06 14.58
C CYS A 5 -9.84 -23.22 15.45
N ARG A 6 -10.88 -23.02 16.28
CA ARG A 6 -11.47 -24.12 17.08
C ARG A 6 -12.07 -25.24 16.24
N ASN A 7 -12.74 -24.89 15.13
CA ASN A 7 -13.30 -25.90 14.24
C ASN A 7 -12.17 -26.73 13.58
N VAL A 8 -11.10 -26.08 13.13
CA VAL A 8 -9.94 -26.79 12.58
C VAL A 8 -9.32 -27.72 13.61
N GLU A 9 -9.11 -27.27 14.83
CA GLU A 9 -8.57 -28.09 15.93
C GLU A 9 -9.47 -29.31 16.22
N GLN A 10 -10.79 -29.09 16.25
CA GLN A 10 -11.76 -30.20 16.51
C GLN A 10 -11.82 -31.22 15.36
N THR A 11 -11.64 -30.78 14.12
CA THR A 11 -11.78 -31.65 12.93
C THR A 11 -10.47 -32.31 12.52
N THR A 12 -9.33 -31.68 12.77
CA THR A 12 -8.02 -32.16 12.30
C THR A 12 -7.06 -32.53 13.45
N GLY A 13 -7.39 -32.14 14.69
CA GLY A 13 -6.47 -32.25 15.83
C GLY A 13 -5.30 -31.25 15.82
N VAL A 14 -5.25 -30.38 14.80
CA VAL A 14 -4.17 -29.38 14.67
C VAL A 14 -4.61 -28.08 15.30
N LYS A 15 -3.87 -27.61 16.30
CA LYS A 15 -4.08 -26.30 16.90
C LYS A 15 -3.58 -25.22 15.94
N MET A 16 -4.48 -24.34 15.53
CA MET A 16 -4.15 -23.22 14.64
C MET A 16 -4.07 -21.91 15.42
N VAL A 17 -2.93 -21.24 15.36
CA VAL A 17 -2.70 -19.92 15.93
C VAL A 17 -2.53 -18.95 14.74
N PRO A 18 -3.45 -17.97 14.56
CA PRO A 18 -3.44 -17.10 13.37
C PRO A 18 -2.12 -16.33 13.16
N GLU A 19 -1.48 -15.94 14.26
CA GLU A 19 -0.21 -15.20 14.27
C GLU A 19 1.00 -16.06 13.85
N GLU A 20 0.85 -17.39 13.88
CA GLU A 20 1.88 -18.36 13.51
C GLU A 20 1.69 -18.93 12.09
N ILE A 21 0.62 -18.52 11.40
CA ILE A 21 0.37 -18.98 10.02
C ILE A 21 1.46 -18.42 9.09
N PRO A 22 2.17 -19.29 8.33
CA PRO A 22 3.15 -18.83 7.37
C PRO A 22 2.56 -17.87 6.34
N THR A 23 3.29 -16.81 6.00
CA THR A 23 2.86 -15.82 5.00
C THR A 23 3.49 -16.07 3.62
N ASP A 24 4.12 -17.23 3.42
CA ASP A 24 4.84 -17.64 2.22
C ASP A 24 4.30 -18.94 1.60
N ASP A 25 3.04 -19.29 1.88
CA ASP A 25 2.39 -20.48 1.33
C ASP A 25 2.17 -20.33 -0.18
N GLU A 26 3.00 -21.05 -0.95
CA GLU A 26 2.92 -21.03 -2.42
C GLU A 26 1.60 -21.65 -2.94
N GLY A 27 0.97 -22.56 -2.22
CA GLY A 27 -0.34 -23.11 -2.56
C GLY A 27 -1.43 -22.04 -2.52
N ALA A 28 -1.39 -21.18 -1.49
CA ALA A 28 -2.30 -20.04 -1.37
C ALA A 28 -2.08 -19.02 -2.50
N PHE A 29 -0.83 -18.69 -2.83
CA PHE A 29 -0.52 -17.80 -3.96
C PHE A 29 -0.92 -18.41 -5.30
N ALA A 30 -0.70 -19.69 -5.52
CA ALA A 30 -1.12 -20.40 -6.74
C ALA A 30 -2.64 -20.36 -6.91
N LEU A 31 -3.39 -20.57 -5.84
CA LEU A 31 -4.86 -20.44 -5.85
C LEU A 31 -5.30 -19.04 -6.27
N MET A 32 -4.72 -17.99 -5.68
CA MET A 32 -5.03 -16.60 -6.05
C MET A 32 -4.68 -16.28 -7.51
N ARG A 33 -3.53 -16.78 -8.00
CA ARG A 33 -3.12 -16.61 -9.40
C ARG A 33 -3.99 -17.37 -10.39
N SER A 34 -4.63 -18.46 -9.97
CA SER A 34 -5.55 -19.22 -10.83
C SER A 34 -6.86 -18.48 -11.11
N GLY A 35 -7.19 -17.46 -10.30
CA GLY A 35 -8.47 -16.76 -10.33
C GLY A 35 -9.63 -17.50 -9.68
N ASN A 36 -9.41 -18.71 -9.16
CA ASN A 36 -10.42 -19.49 -8.43
C ASN A 36 -10.42 -19.07 -6.95
N MET A 37 -10.96 -17.90 -6.66
CA MET A 37 -10.90 -17.26 -5.35
C MET A 37 -12.22 -17.26 -4.60
N ASP A 38 -13.18 -18.08 -5.02
CA ASP A 38 -14.47 -18.19 -4.36
C ASP A 38 -14.30 -18.60 -2.89
N GLY A 39 -14.93 -17.84 -1.98
CA GLY A 39 -14.82 -18.06 -0.55
C GLY A 39 -13.55 -17.48 0.12
N LEU A 40 -12.64 -16.88 -0.63
CA LEU A 40 -11.51 -16.15 -0.04
C LEU A 40 -11.96 -14.77 0.42
N PHE A 41 -12.04 -14.60 1.75
CA PHE A 41 -12.51 -13.36 2.36
C PHE A 41 -11.87 -12.12 1.72
N GLN A 42 -12.71 -11.16 1.32
CA GLN A 42 -12.36 -9.86 0.76
C GLN A 42 -11.78 -9.89 -0.66
N VAL A 43 -11.16 -10.98 -1.12
CA VAL A 43 -10.49 -11.04 -2.44
C VAL A 43 -11.24 -11.88 -3.48
N GLU A 44 -12.42 -12.41 -3.16
CA GLU A 44 -13.25 -13.23 -4.06
C GLU A 44 -13.91 -12.45 -5.21
N GLY A 45 -13.93 -11.10 -5.12
CA GLY A 45 -14.63 -10.28 -6.13
C GLY A 45 -13.90 -10.20 -7.47
N SER A 46 -14.66 -10.03 -8.56
CA SER A 46 -14.13 -9.94 -9.93
C SER A 46 -13.05 -8.90 -10.15
N LEU A 47 -13.06 -7.82 -9.38
CA LEU A 47 -12.01 -6.80 -9.40
C LEU A 47 -10.66 -7.35 -8.94
N TYR A 48 -10.64 -8.23 -7.92
CA TYR A 48 -9.40 -8.87 -7.48
C TYR A 48 -8.94 -9.94 -8.47
N VAL A 49 -9.87 -10.71 -9.06
CA VAL A 49 -9.53 -11.66 -10.13
C VAL A 49 -8.83 -10.92 -11.28
N SER A 50 -9.39 -9.80 -11.72
CA SER A 50 -8.79 -8.96 -12.76
C SER A 50 -7.43 -8.36 -12.33
N LEU A 51 -7.32 -7.92 -11.09
CA LEU A 51 -6.07 -7.36 -10.58
C LEU A 51 -4.98 -8.43 -10.49
N PHE A 52 -5.28 -9.60 -9.94
CA PHE A 52 -4.30 -10.70 -9.79
C PHE A 52 -3.92 -11.36 -11.12
N ALA A 53 -4.76 -11.28 -12.14
CA ALA A 53 -4.36 -11.64 -13.50
C ALA A 53 -3.28 -10.70 -14.07
N ARG A 54 -3.28 -9.44 -13.65
CA ARG A 54 -2.32 -8.40 -14.09
C ARG A 54 -1.11 -8.28 -13.16
N LEU A 55 -1.32 -8.53 -11.88
CA LEU A 55 -0.32 -8.47 -10.80
C LEU A 55 -0.42 -9.76 -9.97
N PRO A 56 0.13 -10.89 -10.49
CA PRO A 56 0.06 -12.17 -9.80
C PRO A 56 0.79 -12.11 -8.46
N PRO A 57 0.13 -12.39 -7.32
CA PRO A 57 0.75 -12.33 -6.01
C PRO A 57 1.81 -13.42 -5.85
N ARG A 58 2.97 -13.03 -5.31
CA ARG A 58 4.13 -13.90 -5.01
C ARG A 58 4.57 -13.77 -3.56
N ARG A 59 4.14 -12.72 -2.88
CA ARG A 59 4.47 -12.40 -1.50
C ARG A 59 3.21 -11.90 -0.80
N PHE A 60 3.18 -12.03 0.51
CA PHE A 60 2.06 -11.52 1.31
C PHE A 60 1.86 -10.00 1.14
N SER A 61 2.95 -9.25 1.00
CA SER A 61 2.90 -7.80 0.71
C SER A 61 2.19 -7.46 -0.61
N ASP A 62 2.22 -8.34 -1.61
CA ASP A 62 1.49 -8.12 -2.86
C ASP A 62 -0.03 -8.19 -2.63
N ILE A 63 -0.49 -9.06 -1.73
CA ILE A 63 -1.90 -9.15 -1.32
C ILE A 63 -2.30 -7.88 -0.55
N VAL A 64 -1.47 -7.45 0.39
CA VAL A 64 -1.71 -6.22 1.19
C VAL A 64 -1.81 -4.99 0.27
N ALA A 65 -0.87 -4.84 -0.66
CA ALA A 65 -0.88 -3.76 -1.65
C ALA A 65 -2.15 -3.82 -2.54
N SER A 66 -2.55 -5.02 -2.98
CA SER A 66 -3.75 -5.22 -3.78
C SER A 66 -5.02 -4.75 -3.07
N ILE A 67 -5.14 -5.01 -1.76
CA ILE A 67 -6.26 -4.56 -0.94
C ILE A 67 -6.28 -3.02 -0.81
N ALA A 68 -5.12 -2.40 -0.74
CA ALA A 68 -5.01 -0.94 -0.68
C ALA A 68 -5.30 -0.27 -2.04
N LEU A 69 -4.86 -0.89 -3.14
CA LEU A 69 -5.02 -0.41 -4.50
C LEU A 69 -6.44 -0.59 -5.06
N ASN A 70 -7.14 -1.65 -4.65
CA ASN A 70 -8.47 -1.98 -5.17
C ASN A 70 -9.57 -1.13 -4.49
N ARG A 71 -9.46 0.18 -4.62
CA ARG A 71 -10.41 1.18 -4.11
C ARG A 71 -10.71 2.20 -5.20
N PRO A 72 -11.91 2.85 -5.18
CA PRO A 72 -12.30 3.79 -6.22
C PRO A 72 -11.25 4.86 -6.54
N GLY A 73 -10.66 5.50 -5.53
CA GLY A 73 -9.65 6.54 -5.72
C GLY A 73 -8.44 6.08 -6.53
N PRO A 74 -7.68 5.06 -6.09
CA PRO A 74 -6.56 4.51 -6.86
C PRO A 74 -6.95 3.99 -8.25
N LEU A 75 -8.13 3.37 -8.40
CA LEU A 75 -8.63 2.85 -9.67
C LEU A 75 -8.91 4.00 -10.67
N GLU A 76 -9.59 5.05 -10.22
CA GLU A 76 -9.98 6.19 -11.06
C GLU A 76 -8.79 7.09 -11.43
N SER A 77 -7.77 7.16 -10.58
CA SER A 77 -6.58 8.00 -10.80
C SER A 77 -5.55 7.42 -11.76
N GLY A 78 -5.69 6.17 -12.20
CA GLY A 78 -4.69 5.45 -12.99
C GLY A 78 -3.50 4.90 -12.17
N MET A 79 -3.46 5.14 -10.86
CA MET A 79 -2.40 4.67 -9.97
C MET A 79 -2.20 3.16 -10.05
N VAL A 80 -3.29 2.39 -10.16
CA VAL A 80 -3.24 0.93 -10.25
C VAL A 80 -2.52 0.49 -11.51
N ASP A 81 -2.78 1.13 -12.64
CA ASP A 81 -2.15 0.80 -13.92
C ASP A 81 -0.64 1.07 -13.89
N ASP A 82 -0.25 2.20 -13.31
CA ASP A 82 1.15 2.56 -13.19
C ASP A 82 1.87 1.64 -12.19
N TYR A 83 1.25 1.34 -11.04
CA TYR A 83 1.78 0.36 -10.10
C TYR A 83 2.01 -1.00 -10.76
N VAL A 84 1.03 -1.52 -11.50
CA VAL A 84 1.13 -2.81 -12.20
C VAL A 84 2.26 -2.80 -13.22
N LYS A 85 2.47 -1.72 -13.99
CA LYS A 85 3.58 -1.60 -14.95
C LYS A 85 4.93 -1.71 -14.27
N VAL A 86 5.10 -1.02 -13.14
CA VAL A 86 6.36 -1.02 -12.40
C VAL A 86 6.58 -2.36 -11.70
N ALA A 87 5.58 -2.87 -10.98
CA ALA A 87 5.67 -4.14 -10.26
C ALA A 87 5.88 -5.34 -11.17
N SER A 88 5.39 -5.30 -12.42
CA SER A 88 5.62 -6.32 -13.44
C SER A 88 6.96 -6.16 -14.20
N GLY A 89 7.77 -5.15 -13.86
CA GLY A 89 9.05 -4.87 -14.53
C GLY A 89 8.94 -4.26 -15.91
N LYS A 90 7.74 -3.86 -16.37
CA LYS A 90 7.53 -3.19 -17.66
C LYS A 90 8.05 -1.75 -17.69
N THR A 91 8.08 -1.12 -16.51
CA THR A 91 8.61 0.22 -16.31
C THR A 91 9.60 0.17 -15.15
N PRO A 92 10.75 0.83 -15.23
CA PRO A 92 11.70 0.87 -14.12
C PRO A 92 11.09 1.60 -12.92
N VAL A 93 11.47 1.19 -11.71
CA VAL A 93 11.10 1.90 -10.49
C VAL A 93 11.73 3.29 -10.52
N HIS A 94 10.93 4.31 -10.25
CA HIS A 94 11.37 5.69 -10.17
C HIS A 94 11.13 6.24 -8.76
N TYR A 95 12.16 6.83 -8.16
CA TYR A 95 12.05 7.61 -6.93
C TYR A 95 12.31 9.08 -7.26
N TYR A 96 11.47 9.99 -6.80
CA TYR A 96 11.70 11.42 -6.96
C TYR A 96 12.99 11.90 -6.26
N ASP A 97 13.40 11.17 -5.21
CA ASP A 97 14.66 11.33 -4.52
C ASP A 97 15.05 10.01 -3.84
N ASP A 98 16.31 9.63 -3.87
CA ASP A 98 16.77 8.35 -3.30
C ASP A 98 16.57 8.25 -1.78
N ARG A 99 16.45 9.36 -1.08
CA ARG A 99 16.13 9.40 0.36
C ARG A 99 14.72 8.86 0.68
N LEU A 100 13.83 8.83 -0.31
CA LEU A 100 12.49 8.26 -0.18
C LEU A 100 12.45 6.75 -0.45
N ARG A 101 13.54 6.18 -0.97
CA ARG A 101 13.61 4.74 -1.27
C ARG A 101 13.26 3.86 -0.07
N PRO A 102 13.82 4.06 1.15
CA PRO A 102 13.49 3.19 2.29
C PRO A 102 12.00 3.17 2.66
N VAL A 103 11.27 4.24 2.31
CA VAL A 103 9.82 4.36 2.59
C VAL A 103 8.99 3.71 1.48
N LEU A 104 9.46 3.79 0.22
CA LEU A 104 8.65 3.49 -0.96
C LEU A 104 9.10 2.22 -1.72
N GLU A 105 10.20 1.57 -1.34
CA GLU A 105 10.73 0.43 -2.08
C GLU A 105 9.77 -0.78 -2.08
N GLU A 106 9.07 -1.02 -0.97
CA GLU A 106 8.09 -2.10 -0.86
C GLU A 106 6.93 -1.92 -1.86
N THR A 107 6.63 -0.68 -2.21
CA THR A 107 5.54 -0.29 -3.11
C THR A 107 6.04 0.28 -4.44
N TYR A 108 7.25 -0.10 -4.83
CA TYR A 108 7.85 0.24 -6.13
C TYR A 108 7.85 1.75 -6.45
N GLY A 109 8.12 2.58 -5.44
CA GLY A 109 8.15 4.04 -5.58
C GLY A 109 6.80 4.74 -5.51
N THR A 110 5.71 4.01 -5.33
CA THR A 110 4.34 4.55 -5.26
C THR A 110 3.87 4.67 -3.82
N MET A 111 3.25 5.78 -3.46
CA MET A 111 2.59 5.94 -2.15
C MET A 111 1.24 5.22 -2.15
N VAL A 112 1.21 4.01 -1.61
CA VAL A 112 0.02 3.16 -1.52
C VAL A 112 -0.65 3.25 -0.15
N TYR A 113 0.15 3.35 0.92
CA TYR A 113 -0.32 3.29 2.30
C TYR A 113 -0.38 4.68 2.94
N GLN A 114 -1.33 4.87 3.85
CA GLN A 114 -1.43 6.12 4.62
C GLN A 114 -0.19 6.39 5.48
N GLU A 115 0.43 5.34 5.98
CA GLU A 115 1.68 5.40 6.75
C GLU A 115 2.83 5.96 5.91
N GLN A 116 2.88 5.65 4.62
CA GLN A 116 3.89 6.19 3.70
C GLN A 116 3.72 7.71 3.51
N ILE A 117 2.49 8.23 3.48
CA ILE A 117 2.24 9.68 3.44
C ILE A 117 2.87 10.35 4.67
N MET A 118 2.69 9.75 5.85
CA MET A 118 3.29 10.27 7.08
C MET A 118 4.82 10.19 7.03
N GLN A 119 5.38 9.05 6.65
CA GLN A 119 6.82 8.84 6.57
C GLN A 119 7.48 9.77 5.55
N VAL A 120 6.90 9.91 4.35
CA VAL A 120 7.39 10.84 3.33
C VAL A 120 7.37 12.27 3.85
N SER A 121 6.29 12.69 4.54
CA SER A 121 6.21 14.05 5.10
C SER A 121 7.22 14.30 6.22
N MET A 122 7.56 13.28 6.99
CA MET A 122 8.61 13.38 8.02
C MET A 122 10.00 13.44 7.39
N VAL A 123 10.28 12.58 6.41
CA VAL A 123 11.60 12.52 5.72
C VAL A 123 11.82 13.75 4.85
N MET A 124 10.82 14.13 4.07
CA MET A 124 10.94 15.19 3.07
C MET A 124 10.86 16.58 3.69
N SER A 125 9.85 16.81 4.52
CA SER A 125 9.53 18.15 5.03
C SER A 125 9.79 18.32 6.53
N GLY A 126 10.40 17.32 7.19
CA GLY A 126 10.73 17.41 8.61
C GLY A 126 9.50 17.52 9.51
N PHE A 127 8.33 17.06 9.07
CA PHE A 127 7.14 17.12 9.89
C PHE A 127 7.30 16.25 11.14
N SER A 128 6.81 16.76 12.27
CA SER A 128 6.62 15.90 13.44
C SER A 128 5.54 14.85 13.15
N ALA A 129 5.55 13.75 13.89
CA ALA A 129 4.55 12.69 13.74
C ALA A 129 3.10 13.22 13.86
N GLY A 130 2.85 14.16 14.77
CA GLY A 130 1.53 14.79 14.91
C GLY A 130 1.11 15.64 13.71
N LYS A 131 2.07 16.37 13.08
CA LYS A 131 1.82 17.17 11.89
C LYS A 131 1.61 16.27 10.66
N ALA A 132 2.39 15.19 10.54
CA ALA A 132 2.24 14.17 9.52
C ALA A 132 0.86 13.47 9.60
N ASP A 133 0.40 13.12 10.80
CA ASP A 133 -0.94 12.55 11.01
C ASP A 133 -2.06 13.55 10.69
N LYS A 134 -1.86 14.85 10.98
CA LYS A 134 -2.80 15.91 10.58
C LYS A 134 -2.92 15.99 9.06
N LEU A 135 -1.80 15.91 8.32
CA LEU A 135 -1.80 15.87 6.85
C LEU A 135 -2.53 14.62 6.34
N ARG A 136 -2.16 13.43 6.82
CA ARG A 136 -2.81 12.16 6.47
C ARG A 136 -4.33 12.22 6.67
N LYS A 137 -4.78 12.72 7.84
CA LYS A 137 -6.22 12.90 8.14
C LYS A 137 -6.90 13.90 7.21
N ALA A 138 -6.21 14.99 6.86
CA ALA A 138 -6.74 15.99 5.94
C ALA A 138 -6.93 15.41 4.53
N MET A 139 -5.96 14.65 4.04
CA MET A 139 -6.04 13.94 2.75
C MET A 139 -7.18 12.91 2.75
N GLY A 140 -7.24 12.03 3.75
CA GLY A 140 -8.26 10.99 3.85
C GLY A 140 -9.69 11.54 3.96
N LYS A 141 -9.86 12.71 4.58
CA LYS A 141 -11.15 13.40 4.72
C LYS A 141 -11.39 14.49 3.66
N LYS A 142 -10.50 14.59 2.66
CA LYS A 142 -10.54 15.61 1.57
C LYS A 142 -10.71 17.05 2.08
N LYS A 143 -10.05 17.38 3.21
CA LYS A 143 -10.09 18.71 3.83
C LYS A 143 -9.10 19.66 3.17
N ILE A 144 -9.49 20.23 2.03
CA ILE A 144 -8.63 21.07 1.17
C ILE A 144 -8.06 22.27 1.93
N ASP A 145 -8.85 22.90 2.80
CA ASP A 145 -8.39 24.07 3.57
C ASP A 145 -7.21 23.72 4.49
N ILE A 146 -7.28 22.57 5.17
CA ILE A 146 -6.18 22.10 6.02
C ILE A 146 -4.96 21.72 5.17
N MET A 147 -5.17 21.09 4.02
CA MET A 147 -4.08 20.75 3.11
C MET A 147 -3.36 21.99 2.60
N ARG A 148 -4.09 23.05 2.23
CA ARG A 148 -3.50 24.35 1.83
C ARG A 148 -2.69 25.00 2.94
N LEU A 149 -3.19 24.97 4.18
CA LEU A 149 -2.44 25.50 5.33
C LEU A 149 -1.13 24.75 5.60
N LEU A 150 -1.10 23.43 5.32
CA LEU A 150 0.09 22.62 5.49
C LEU A 150 1.04 22.69 4.28
N GLN A 151 0.59 23.20 3.14
CA GLN A 151 1.38 23.23 1.90
C GLN A 151 2.59 24.15 2.00
N GLU A 152 2.45 25.29 2.64
CA GLU A 152 3.57 26.22 2.85
C GLU A 152 4.64 25.58 3.76
N ASP A 153 4.21 25.03 4.87
CA ASP A 153 5.10 24.31 5.79
C ASP A 153 5.79 23.12 5.11
N TRP A 154 5.03 22.41 4.25
CA TRP A 154 5.58 21.32 3.45
C TRP A 154 6.71 21.79 2.53
N ASN A 155 6.46 22.85 1.75
CA ASN A 155 7.42 23.38 0.80
C ASN A 155 8.67 23.92 1.51
N ASN A 156 8.49 24.68 2.59
CA ASN A 156 9.58 25.26 3.35
C ASN A 156 10.46 24.15 4.00
N GLY A 157 9.81 23.20 4.67
CA GLY A 157 10.54 22.09 5.29
C GLY A 157 11.27 21.21 4.27
N ALA A 158 10.68 20.97 3.09
CA ALA A 158 11.35 20.24 2.03
C ALA A 158 12.62 20.96 1.53
N VAL A 159 12.54 22.26 1.33
CA VAL A 159 13.71 23.09 0.92
C VAL A 159 14.77 23.11 2.01
N GLU A 160 14.39 23.29 3.28
CA GLU A 160 15.31 23.23 4.43
C GLU A 160 16.02 21.88 4.54
N ASN A 161 15.33 20.78 4.18
CA ASN A 161 15.90 19.43 4.14
C ASN A 161 16.65 19.12 2.83
N GLY A 162 16.89 20.14 1.98
CA GLY A 162 17.71 20.02 0.77
C GLY A 162 17.01 19.34 -0.40
N TYR A 163 15.67 19.33 -0.43
CA TYR A 163 14.92 18.96 -1.63
C TYR A 163 14.66 20.19 -2.51
N SER A 164 14.60 20.00 -3.82
CA SER A 164 14.17 21.10 -4.69
C SER A 164 12.67 21.34 -4.54
N LEU A 165 12.26 22.60 -4.73
CA LEU A 165 10.84 22.96 -4.69
C LEU A 165 10.03 22.21 -5.77
N ASP A 166 10.66 21.88 -6.89
CA ASP A 166 10.02 21.12 -7.97
C ASP A 166 9.70 19.68 -7.55
N ILE A 167 10.59 19.04 -6.77
CA ILE A 167 10.34 17.72 -6.18
C ILE A 167 9.23 17.82 -5.11
N ALA A 168 9.27 18.86 -4.29
CA ALA A 168 8.27 19.06 -3.23
C ALA A 168 6.84 19.27 -3.77
N LYS A 169 6.68 19.75 -4.99
CA LYS A 169 5.38 20.01 -5.64
C LYS A 169 4.84 18.83 -6.45
N LYS A 170 5.64 17.81 -6.67
CA LYS A 170 5.23 16.57 -7.36
C LYS A 170 4.60 15.56 -6.41
#